data_f226abdf20055f773ae93e595cc4a285
#
_entry.id   f226abdf20055f773ae93e595cc4a285
#
_cell.length_a   1.000
_cell.length_b   1.000
_cell.length_c   1.000
_cell.angle_alpha   90.00
_cell.angle_beta   90.00
_cell.angle_gamma   90.00
#
_symmetry.space_group_name_H-M   'P 1'
#
loop_
_entity.id
_entity.type
_entity.pdbx_description
1 polymer ?
#
loop_
_entity_poly.entity_id
_entity_poly.type
_entity_poly.pdbx_seq_one_letter_code
_entity_poly.pdbx_strand_id
1 'polypeptide(L)'
;MWNARKYIKIDTFYASSQLCSVCGYQNPDIKDLSVRTWICPKCGAEHDKTTRLMLKLKFDGVIDMKIREVNENKKQFIALLLLADEQENMIDHYLEKGTMYVLEDGNVKAECVVTDEDNGILEIKNIAVDPKNQGQGYGKALIDFLVSKYADEYSILQVGTGDSPLTVPFYEKCGFVRSHNIPNFFTDNYDHPIYEC
;
A
#
# COMPACT_ATOMS: atom_id res chain seq x y z
N MET A 1 4.66 22.11 -6.17
CA MET A 1 5.74 21.91 -5.17
C MET A 1 5.11 21.47 -3.87
N TRP A 2 5.56 20.35 -3.32
CA TRP A 2 5.08 19.88 -2.02
C TRP A 2 5.85 20.56 -0.90
N ASN A 3 5.12 21.09 0.06
CA ASN A 3 5.71 21.75 1.23
C ASN A 3 5.62 20.90 2.50
N ALA A 4 4.62 20.03 2.60
CA ALA A 4 4.38 19.26 3.80
C ALA A 4 4.23 17.77 3.48
N ARG A 5 4.81 16.90 4.29
CA ARG A 5 4.52 15.48 4.31
C ARG A 5 3.26 15.23 5.12
N LYS A 6 2.26 14.61 4.50
CA LYS A 6 1.04 14.18 5.18
C LYS A 6 1.18 12.75 5.64
N TYR A 7 0.85 12.49 6.88
CA TYR A 7 0.72 11.15 7.40
C TYR A 7 -0.74 10.72 7.34
N ILE A 8 -0.95 9.56 6.76
CA ILE A 8 -2.20 8.82 6.73
C ILE A 8 -1.96 7.44 7.32
N LYS A 9 -2.95 6.90 8.01
CA LYS A 9 -2.82 5.64 8.74
C LYS A 9 -4.07 4.80 8.63
N ILE A 10 -3.89 3.51 8.80
CA ILE A 10 -4.97 2.54 8.96
C ILE A 10 -4.72 1.73 10.22
N ASP A 11 -5.80 1.42 10.95
CA ASP A 11 -5.76 0.42 11.99
C ASP A 11 -5.59 -0.96 11.33
N THR A 12 -4.62 -1.74 11.76
CA THR A 12 -4.35 -3.08 11.21
C THR A 12 -5.48 -4.07 11.48
N PHE A 13 -6.34 -3.78 12.49
CA PHE A 13 -7.60 -4.50 12.71
C PHE A 13 -8.73 -4.02 11.79
N TYR A 14 -8.47 -3.05 10.91
CA TYR A 14 -9.46 -2.55 9.98
C TYR A 14 -9.87 -3.63 8.99
N ALA A 15 -11.12 -4.04 9.08
CA ALA A 15 -11.65 -5.14 8.28
C ALA A 15 -11.93 -4.70 6.84
N SER A 16 -10.88 -4.55 6.02
CA SER A 16 -11.00 -4.20 4.59
C SER A 16 -11.89 -5.19 3.82
N SER A 17 -11.98 -6.43 4.29
CA SER A 17 -12.87 -7.47 3.75
C SER A 17 -14.37 -7.18 3.94
N GLN A 18 -14.73 -6.23 4.82
CA GLN A 18 -16.11 -5.82 5.09
C GLN A 18 -16.54 -4.59 4.29
N LEU A 19 -15.59 -3.93 3.59
CA LEU A 19 -15.89 -2.72 2.83
C LEU A 19 -16.35 -3.03 1.42
N CYS A 20 -17.43 -2.33 1.03
CA CYS A 20 -17.85 -2.27 -0.35
C CYS A 20 -16.84 -1.43 -1.17
N SER A 21 -16.15 -2.04 -2.12
CA SER A 21 -15.18 -1.34 -2.98
C SER A 21 -15.83 -0.33 -3.95
N VAL A 22 -17.17 -0.32 -4.06
CA VAL A 22 -17.92 0.57 -4.94
C VAL A 22 -18.40 1.82 -4.22
N CYS A 23 -18.99 1.65 -3.02
CA CYS A 23 -19.61 2.77 -2.31
C CYS A 23 -19.05 3.03 -0.90
N GLY A 24 -18.00 2.30 -0.47
CA GLY A 24 -17.37 2.46 0.84
C GLY A 24 -18.24 2.01 2.03
N TYR A 25 -19.40 1.36 1.79
CA TYR A 25 -20.22 0.87 2.88
C TYR A 25 -19.51 -0.26 3.62
N GLN A 26 -19.38 -0.12 4.95
CA GLN A 26 -18.86 -1.18 5.81
C GLN A 26 -20.02 -2.06 6.28
N ASN A 27 -19.96 -3.35 5.93
CA ASN A 27 -20.97 -4.33 6.33
C ASN A 27 -20.55 -5.04 7.63
N PRO A 28 -21.20 -4.73 8.78
CA PRO A 28 -20.83 -5.31 10.05
C PRO A 28 -21.22 -6.81 10.19
N ASP A 29 -22.11 -7.28 9.32
CA ASP A 29 -22.65 -8.66 9.41
C ASP A 29 -21.70 -9.70 8.82
N ILE A 30 -20.66 -9.27 8.11
CA ILE A 30 -19.68 -10.15 7.48
C ILE A 30 -18.35 -10.25 8.26
N LYS A 31 -18.43 -10.25 9.58
CA LYS A 31 -17.26 -10.53 10.45
C LYS A 31 -16.78 -11.98 10.34
N ASP A 32 -17.67 -12.89 9.97
CA ASP A 32 -17.35 -14.30 9.80
C ASP A 32 -16.48 -14.51 8.56
N LEU A 33 -15.29 -15.08 8.77
CA LEU A 33 -14.32 -15.40 7.72
C LEU A 33 -14.79 -16.51 6.78
N SER A 34 -15.82 -17.28 7.17
CA SER A 34 -16.42 -18.33 6.33
C SER A 34 -17.32 -17.77 5.22
N VAL A 35 -17.85 -16.56 5.39
CA VAL A 35 -18.65 -15.87 4.37
C VAL A 35 -17.72 -15.37 3.27
N ARG A 36 -17.68 -16.06 2.15
CA ARG A 36 -16.76 -15.73 1.03
C ARG A 36 -17.34 -14.70 0.07
N THR A 37 -18.65 -14.73 -0.16
CA THR A 37 -19.36 -13.81 -1.06
C THR A 37 -20.43 -13.04 -0.32
N TRP A 38 -20.62 -11.77 -0.67
CA TRP A 38 -21.67 -10.94 -0.11
C TRP A 38 -22.12 -9.84 -1.09
N ILE A 39 -23.37 -9.43 -0.95
CA ILE A 39 -23.95 -8.34 -1.73
C ILE A 39 -24.03 -7.10 -0.84
N CYS A 40 -23.53 -5.97 -1.34
CA CYS A 40 -23.60 -4.72 -0.61
C CYS A 40 -25.06 -4.26 -0.43
N PRO A 41 -25.58 -4.11 0.79
CA PRO A 41 -26.96 -3.69 1.01
C PRO A 41 -27.22 -2.25 0.59
N LYS A 42 -26.17 -1.43 0.41
CA LYS A 42 -26.28 -0.03 0.01
C LYS A 42 -26.33 0.19 -1.50
N CYS A 43 -25.54 -0.55 -2.27
CA CYS A 43 -25.42 -0.32 -3.71
C CYS A 43 -25.64 -1.57 -4.57
N GLY A 44 -25.91 -2.74 -3.98
CA GLY A 44 -26.17 -3.99 -4.70
C GLY A 44 -24.92 -4.65 -5.32
N ALA A 45 -23.73 -4.11 -5.12
CA ALA A 45 -22.51 -4.68 -5.68
C ALA A 45 -22.17 -6.01 -5.00
N GLU A 46 -21.84 -7.03 -5.79
CA GLU A 46 -21.34 -8.31 -5.29
C GLU A 46 -19.86 -8.21 -4.94
N HIS A 47 -19.49 -8.80 -3.81
CA HIS A 47 -18.13 -8.87 -3.31
C HIS A 47 -17.79 -10.32 -2.97
N ASP A 48 -16.62 -10.74 -3.38
CA ASP A 48 -16.01 -11.99 -2.96
C ASP A 48 -14.84 -11.71 -2.02
N LYS A 49 -14.88 -12.24 -0.81
CA LYS A 49 -13.78 -12.16 0.17
C LYS A 49 -12.60 -13.03 -0.22
N THR A 50 -12.82 -14.01 -1.09
CA THR A 50 -11.73 -14.79 -1.64
C THR A 50 -10.95 -13.85 -2.53
N THR A 51 -9.93 -13.25 -1.97
CA THR A 51 -8.92 -12.39 -2.60
C THR A 51 -9.27 -12.02 -4.04
N ARG A 52 -10.09 -11.00 -4.20
CA ARG A 52 -10.69 -10.54 -5.47
C ARG A 52 -9.65 -10.40 -6.59
N LEU A 53 -8.39 -10.20 -6.21
CA LEU A 53 -7.26 -10.13 -7.12
C LEU A 53 -6.74 -11.53 -7.50
N MET A 54 -6.67 -12.46 -6.54
CA MET A 54 -6.18 -13.83 -6.80
C MET A 54 -7.12 -14.65 -7.68
N LEU A 55 -8.43 -14.42 -7.64
CA LEU A 55 -9.40 -15.19 -8.44
C LEU A 55 -9.59 -14.65 -9.85
N LYS A 56 -9.55 -13.34 -10.06
CA LYS A 56 -9.63 -12.78 -11.41
C LYS A 56 -8.44 -13.23 -12.27
N LEU A 57 -7.27 -13.37 -11.65
CA LEU A 57 -6.05 -13.83 -12.32
C LEU A 57 -5.99 -15.36 -12.49
N LYS A 58 -6.68 -16.15 -11.64
CA LYS A 58 -6.78 -17.62 -11.82
C LYS A 58 -7.78 -18.04 -12.90
N PHE A 59 -8.81 -17.24 -13.16
CA PHE A 59 -9.84 -17.60 -14.14
C PHE A 59 -9.43 -17.33 -15.58
N ASP A 60 -8.51 -16.37 -15.81
CA ASP A 60 -7.99 -16.06 -17.16
C ASP A 60 -6.74 -16.87 -17.55
N GLY A 61 -6.44 -17.91 -16.77
CA GLY A 61 -5.40 -18.90 -17.06
C GLY A 61 -4.03 -18.30 -17.35
N VAL A 62 -3.16 -18.32 -16.38
CA VAL A 62 -1.76 -17.88 -16.34
C VAL A 62 -1.61 -16.57 -15.59
N ILE A 63 -1.16 -16.67 -14.34
CA ILE A 63 -0.09 -15.86 -13.75
C ILE A 63 -0.17 -16.06 -12.23
N ASP A 64 0.90 -16.59 -11.66
CA ASP A 64 1.06 -16.86 -10.23
C ASP A 64 1.58 -15.59 -9.55
N MET A 65 0.64 -14.71 -9.14
CA MET A 65 1.00 -13.50 -8.41
C MET A 65 1.56 -13.88 -7.04
N LYS A 66 2.81 -13.54 -6.81
CA LYS A 66 3.55 -13.87 -5.61
C LYS A 66 4.15 -12.61 -4.98
N ILE A 67 3.96 -12.46 -3.67
CA ILE A 67 4.68 -11.45 -2.88
C ILE A 67 5.78 -12.18 -2.11
N ARG A 68 7.00 -11.70 -2.24
CA ARG A 68 8.16 -12.23 -1.51
C ARG A 68 8.97 -11.12 -0.87
N GLU A 69 9.61 -11.47 0.23
CA GLU A 69 10.59 -10.64 0.91
C GLU A 69 11.92 -10.61 0.15
N VAL A 70 12.58 -9.46 0.18
CA VAL A 70 13.90 -9.25 -0.41
C VAL A 70 14.91 -9.02 0.72
N ASN A 71 15.72 -10.04 1.00
CA ASN A 71 16.68 -10.02 2.12
C ASN A 71 18.04 -9.44 1.71
N GLU A 72 18.42 -9.57 0.44
CA GLU A 72 19.75 -9.18 -0.06
C GLU A 72 19.62 -8.35 -1.34
N ASN A 73 20.60 -7.49 -1.58
CA ASN A 73 20.71 -6.70 -2.80
C ASN A 73 19.41 -5.94 -3.16
N LYS A 74 18.80 -5.26 -2.18
CA LYS A 74 17.55 -4.50 -2.37
C LYS A 74 17.68 -3.43 -3.47
N LYS A 75 18.87 -2.84 -3.64
CA LYS A 75 19.15 -1.85 -4.70
C LYS A 75 19.03 -2.39 -6.12
N GLN A 76 18.92 -3.71 -6.34
CA GLN A 76 18.59 -4.22 -7.67
C GLN A 76 17.24 -3.70 -8.20
N PHE A 77 16.37 -3.24 -7.32
CA PHE A 77 15.06 -2.66 -7.64
C PHE A 77 15.05 -1.13 -7.62
N ILE A 78 16.22 -0.49 -7.68
CA ILE A 78 16.36 0.98 -7.56
C ILE A 78 15.46 1.73 -8.55
N ALA A 79 15.23 1.19 -9.74
CA ALA A 79 14.35 1.80 -10.73
C ALA A 79 12.88 1.89 -10.28
N LEU A 80 12.40 0.94 -9.46
CA LEU A 80 11.07 1.02 -8.85
C LEU A 80 11.08 1.95 -7.63
N LEU A 81 12.09 1.83 -6.77
CA LEU A 81 12.24 2.67 -5.58
C LEU A 81 12.22 4.16 -5.91
N LEU A 82 12.92 4.56 -6.99
CA LEU A 82 12.97 5.94 -7.47
C LEU A 82 11.64 6.46 -8.04
N LEU A 83 10.64 5.61 -8.28
CA LEU A 83 9.30 6.06 -8.69
C LEU A 83 8.50 6.67 -7.53
N ALA A 84 8.79 6.26 -6.29
CA ALA A 84 8.11 6.76 -5.10
C ALA A 84 8.95 7.75 -4.31
N ASP A 85 10.28 7.71 -4.47
CA ASP A 85 11.21 8.61 -3.80
C ASP A 85 12.29 9.05 -4.80
N GLU A 86 12.28 10.33 -5.20
CA GLU A 86 13.07 10.84 -6.32
C GLU A 86 14.58 10.90 -6.05
N GLN A 87 15.02 10.68 -4.79
CA GLN A 87 16.43 10.81 -4.41
C GLN A 87 16.98 9.52 -3.82
N GLU A 88 18.05 8.97 -4.39
CA GLU A 88 18.67 7.73 -3.91
C GLU A 88 19.22 7.85 -2.49
N ASN A 89 19.79 9.00 -2.10
CA ASN A 89 20.26 9.22 -0.74
C ASN A 89 19.11 9.14 0.29
N MET A 90 17.90 9.56 -0.07
CA MET A 90 16.73 9.42 0.80
C MET A 90 16.33 7.95 0.95
N ILE A 91 16.40 7.17 -0.13
CA ILE A 91 16.17 5.72 -0.13
C ILE A 91 17.18 5.04 0.80
N ASP A 92 18.44 5.43 0.78
CA ASP A 92 19.50 4.85 1.61
C ASP A 92 19.25 5.01 3.12
N HIS A 93 18.51 6.03 3.55
CA HIS A 93 18.20 6.24 4.96
C HIS A 93 17.31 5.13 5.56
N TYR A 94 16.48 4.48 4.75
CA TYR A 94 15.53 3.47 5.23
C TYR A 94 15.72 2.07 4.61
N LEU A 95 16.37 1.95 3.45
CA LEU A 95 16.39 0.71 2.68
C LEU A 95 17.05 -0.45 3.42
N GLU A 96 18.21 -0.20 4.06
CA GLU A 96 18.96 -1.25 4.76
C GLU A 96 18.22 -1.75 6.01
N LYS A 97 17.67 -0.84 6.80
CA LYS A 97 16.95 -1.17 8.03
C LYS A 97 15.52 -1.64 7.80
N GLY A 98 14.92 -1.27 6.67
CA GLY A 98 13.54 -1.62 6.32
C GLY A 98 13.40 -3.03 5.78
N THR A 99 12.23 -3.62 5.91
CA THR A 99 11.85 -4.86 5.25
C THR A 99 11.26 -4.56 3.88
N MET A 100 11.83 -5.13 2.83
CA MET A 100 11.39 -4.92 1.45
C MET A 100 10.61 -6.13 0.94
N TYR A 101 9.52 -5.86 0.24
CA TYR A 101 8.72 -6.85 -0.48
C TYR A 101 8.63 -6.47 -1.95
N VAL A 102 8.62 -7.48 -2.81
CA VAL A 102 8.30 -7.33 -4.23
C VAL A 102 7.11 -8.22 -4.59
N LEU A 103 6.24 -7.68 -5.45
CA LEU A 103 5.13 -8.40 -6.05
C LEU A 103 5.51 -8.80 -7.47
N GLU A 104 5.48 -10.10 -7.73
CA GLU A 104 5.78 -10.71 -9.01
C GLU A 104 4.50 -11.24 -9.66
N ASP A 105 4.37 -11.02 -10.95
CA ASP A 105 3.35 -11.53 -11.82
C ASP A 105 4.00 -11.78 -13.20
N GLY A 106 4.62 -12.96 -13.35
CA GLY A 106 5.55 -13.27 -14.43
C GLY A 106 6.92 -12.56 -14.29
N ASN A 107 6.91 -11.28 -13.94
CA ASN A 107 8.07 -10.49 -13.54
C ASN A 107 7.69 -9.54 -12.39
N VAL A 108 8.65 -8.82 -11.83
CA VAL A 108 8.38 -7.83 -10.77
C VAL A 108 7.52 -6.70 -11.32
N LYS A 109 6.39 -6.43 -10.66
CA LYS A 109 5.39 -5.40 -11.01
C LYS A 109 5.37 -4.24 -10.02
N ALA A 110 5.65 -4.54 -8.76
CA ALA A 110 5.56 -3.57 -7.68
C ALA A 110 6.52 -3.94 -6.56
N GLU A 111 6.86 -2.96 -5.75
CA GLU A 111 7.63 -3.14 -4.54
C GLU A 111 7.05 -2.31 -3.39
N CYS A 112 7.41 -2.64 -2.15
CA CYS A 112 7.26 -1.78 -1.00
C CYS A 112 8.35 -2.03 0.04
N VAL A 113 8.68 -0.96 0.78
CA VAL A 113 9.60 -0.99 1.93
C VAL A 113 8.86 -0.50 3.16
N VAL A 114 8.95 -1.25 4.24
CA VAL A 114 8.36 -0.90 5.54
C VAL A 114 9.42 -0.84 6.62
N THR A 115 9.23 0.05 7.60
CA THR A 115 10.08 0.17 8.78
C THR A 115 9.23 0.15 10.05
N ASP A 116 9.80 -0.41 11.12
CA ASP A 116 9.26 -0.28 12.46
C ASP A 116 9.58 1.14 12.98
N GLU A 117 8.56 1.87 13.41
CA GLU A 117 8.68 3.23 13.96
C GLU A 117 8.39 3.23 15.47
N ASP A 118 8.57 2.08 16.13
CA ASP A 118 8.25 1.87 17.53
C ASP A 118 6.75 2.03 17.89
N ASN A 119 6.43 1.81 19.16
CA ASN A 119 5.07 1.97 19.71
C ASN A 119 3.95 1.28 18.95
N GLY A 120 4.25 0.19 18.23
CA GLY A 120 3.28 -0.58 17.44
C GLY A 120 2.89 0.10 16.12
N ILE A 121 3.75 0.95 15.58
CA ILE A 121 3.58 1.64 14.30
C ILE A 121 4.52 1.05 13.26
N LEU A 122 3.96 0.56 12.16
CA LEU A 122 4.69 0.18 10.95
C LEU A 122 4.52 1.28 9.90
N GLU A 123 5.60 1.75 9.30
CA GLU A 123 5.53 2.79 8.26
C GLU A 123 5.93 2.25 6.89
N ILE A 124 5.10 2.51 5.89
CA ILE A 124 5.47 2.34 4.49
C ILE A 124 6.36 3.52 4.10
N LYS A 125 7.65 3.26 3.90
CA LYS A 125 8.63 4.28 3.46
C LYS A 125 8.61 4.46 1.95
N ASN A 126 8.38 3.36 1.22
CA ASN A 126 8.33 3.35 -0.23
C ASN A 126 7.28 2.34 -0.69
N ILE A 127 6.51 2.68 -1.70
CA ILE A 127 5.63 1.75 -2.42
C ILE A 127 5.47 2.24 -3.86
N ALA A 128 5.87 1.40 -4.80
CA ALA A 128 5.78 1.73 -6.21
C ALA A 128 5.24 0.57 -7.05
N VAL A 129 4.54 0.93 -8.10
CA VAL A 129 4.07 0.03 -9.16
C VAL A 129 4.68 0.49 -10.48
N ASP A 130 5.27 -0.43 -11.24
CA ASP A 130 5.75 -0.16 -12.59
C ASP A 130 4.66 0.60 -13.37
N PRO A 131 4.97 1.76 -13.98
CA PRO A 131 3.98 2.60 -14.66
C PRO A 131 3.12 1.87 -15.69
N LYS A 132 3.68 0.87 -16.38
CA LYS A 132 2.94 0.04 -17.36
C LYS A 132 1.91 -0.89 -16.72
N ASN A 133 2.01 -1.10 -15.42
CA ASN A 133 1.19 -2.02 -14.65
C ASN A 133 0.31 -1.31 -13.60
N GLN A 134 0.30 0.02 -13.57
CA GLN A 134 -0.58 0.80 -12.70
C GLN A 134 -2.06 0.57 -13.05
N GLY A 135 -2.95 0.85 -12.09
CA GLY A 135 -4.41 0.65 -12.28
C GLY A 135 -4.88 -0.81 -12.25
N GLN A 136 -3.96 -1.79 -12.14
CA GLN A 136 -4.28 -3.22 -12.13
C GLN A 136 -4.45 -3.80 -10.70
N GLY A 137 -4.32 -2.96 -9.66
CA GLY A 137 -4.55 -3.36 -8.28
C GLY A 137 -3.31 -3.84 -7.51
N TYR A 138 -2.12 -3.84 -8.10
CA TYR A 138 -0.89 -4.34 -7.46
C TYR A 138 -0.52 -3.56 -6.19
N GLY A 139 -0.64 -2.23 -6.21
CA GLY A 139 -0.40 -1.41 -5.01
C GLY A 139 -1.35 -1.75 -3.87
N LYS A 140 -2.65 -1.93 -4.18
CA LYS A 140 -3.62 -2.37 -3.17
C LYS A 140 -3.29 -3.77 -2.63
N ALA A 141 -2.85 -4.69 -3.49
CA ALA A 141 -2.47 -6.04 -3.07
C ALA A 141 -1.29 -6.03 -2.09
N LEU A 142 -0.30 -5.15 -2.29
CA LEU A 142 0.80 -4.95 -1.34
C LEU A 142 0.30 -4.40 0.00
N ILE A 143 -0.58 -3.41 0.00
CA ILE A 143 -1.16 -2.87 1.24
C ILE A 143 -1.97 -3.94 1.98
N ASP A 144 -2.85 -4.67 1.29
CA ASP A 144 -3.65 -5.74 1.89
C ASP A 144 -2.76 -6.85 2.48
N PHE A 145 -1.66 -7.18 1.80
CA PHE A 145 -0.65 -8.11 2.31
C PHE A 145 0.02 -7.59 3.58
N LEU A 146 0.47 -6.33 3.62
CA LEU A 146 1.11 -5.74 4.79
C LEU A 146 0.16 -5.73 5.99
N VAL A 147 -1.08 -5.27 5.79
CA VAL A 147 -2.11 -5.28 6.85
C VAL A 147 -2.32 -6.69 7.40
N SER A 148 -2.45 -7.70 6.52
CA SER A 148 -2.67 -9.09 6.93
C SER A 148 -1.45 -9.70 7.62
N LYS A 149 -0.25 -9.43 7.10
CA LYS A 149 1.00 -10.00 7.62
C LYS A 149 1.34 -9.48 9.01
N TYR A 150 1.09 -8.21 9.24
CA TYR A 150 1.54 -7.49 10.43
C TYR A 150 0.43 -7.18 11.44
N ALA A 151 -0.79 -7.73 11.24
CA ALA A 151 -1.94 -7.48 12.10
C ALA A 151 -1.72 -7.84 13.58
N ASP A 152 -0.93 -8.88 13.85
CA ASP A 152 -0.66 -9.33 15.23
C ASP A 152 0.54 -8.62 15.88
N GLU A 153 1.35 -7.89 15.09
CA GLU A 153 2.59 -7.25 15.57
C GLU A 153 2.44 -5.73 15.73
N TYR A 154 1.68 -5.10 14.84
CA TYR A 154 1.52 -3.64 14.80
C TYR A 154 0.04 -3.26 14.84
N SER A 155 -0.28 -2.22 15.59
CA SER A 155 -1.64 -1.69 15.67
C SER A 155 -1.97 -0.67 14.57
N ILE A 156 -0.94 -0.04 14.00
CA ILE A 156 -1.07 1.02 13.00
C ILE A 156 -0.12 0.75 11.83
N LEU A 157 -0.66 0.81 10.62
CA LEU A 157 0.12 0.96 9.40
C LEU A 157 -0.04 2.41 8.92
N GLN A 158 1.07 3.13 8.77
CA GLN A 158 1.06 4.52 8.29
C GLN A 158 1.90 4.70 7.03
N VAL A 159 1.66 5.79 6.35
CA VAL A 159 2.48 6.24 5.21
C VAL A 159 2.55 7.76 5.19
N GLY A 160 3.73 8.29 4.90
CA GLY A 160 3.92 9.70 4.64
C GLY A 160 3.91 9.99 3.14
N THR A 161 3.08 10.91 2.69
CA THR A 161 2.96 11.29 1.28
C THR A 161 2.82 12.81 1.12
N GLY A 162 3.05 13.30 -0.09
CA GLY A 162 2.67 14.66 -0.45
C GLY A 162 1.15 14.83 -0.49
N ASP A 163 0.71 16.08 -0.60
CA ASP A 163 -0.72 16.40 -0.79
C ASP A 163 -1.11 16.24 -2.27
N SER A 164 -1.02 15.00 -2.75
CA SER A 164 -1.28 14.65 -4.13
C SER A 164 -2.74 14.28 -4.35
N PRO A 165 -3.41 14.81 -5.38
CA PRO A 165 -4.75 14.40 -5.77
C PRO A 165 -4.80 12.97 -6.33
N LEU A 166 -3.66 12.36 -6.64
CA LEU A 166 -3.57 10.97 -7.13
C LEU A 166 -3.32 9.98 -6.00
N THR A 167 -2.34 10.26 -5.14
CA THR A 167 -1.88 9.30 -4.12
C THR A 167 -2.79 9.28 -2.88
N VAL A 168 -3.23 10.43 -2.37
CA VAL A 168 -4.11 10.47 -1.19
C VAL A 168 -5.41 9.69 -1.41
N PRO A 169 -6.16 9.89 -2.53
CA PRO A 169 -7.36 9.09 -2.79
C PRO A 169 -7.10 7.59 -2.97
N PHE A 170 -5.92 7.20 -3.44
CA PHE A 170 -5.54 5.79 -3.52
C PHE A 170 -5.47 5.17 -2.12
N TYR A 171 -4.77 5.82 -1.19
CA TYR A 171 -4.67 5.33 0.18
C TYR A 171 -6.03 5.37 0.91
N GLU A 172 -6.81 6.42 0.74
CA GLU A 172 -8.17 6.50 1.30
C GLU A 172 -9.06 5.35 0.82
N LYS A 173 -8.96 4.94 -0.47
CA LYS A 173 -9.62 3.74 -1.01
C LYS A 173 -9.09 2.44 -0.41
N CYS A 174 -7.85 2.42 0.06
CA CYS A 174 -7.28 1.30 0.80
C CYS A 174 -7.68 1.29 2.29
N GLY A 175 -8.41 2.31 2.75
CA GLY A 175 -8.91 2.41 4.12
C GLY A 175 -8.10 3.30 5.05
N PHE A 176 -7.08 3.99 4.54
CA PHE A 176 -6.32 4.94 5.33
C PHE A 176 -7.14 6.20 5.65
N VAL A 177 -6.86 6.79 6.80
CA VAL A 177 -7.43 8.05 7.24
C VAL A 177 -6.32 9.07 7.50
N ARG A 178 -6.61 10.34 7.31
CA ARG A 178 -5.65 11.42 7.57
C ARG A 178 -5.30 11.46 9.06
N SER A 179 -4.02 11.62 9.35
CA SER A 179 -3.50 11.71 10.73
C SER A 179 -2.96 13.10 11.02
N HIS A 180 -1.73 13.40 10.61
CA HIS A 180 -1.05 14.67 10.88
C HIS A 180 -0.21 15.11 9.69
N ASN A 181 0.31 16.33 9.74
CA ASN A 181 1.22 16.89 8.74
C ASN A 181 2.54 17.27 9.40
N ILE A 182 3.64 17.11 8.65
CA ILE A 182 4.95 17.68 8.98
C ILE A 182 5.20 18.81 7.98
N PRO A 183 5.07 20.07 8.37
CA PRO A 183 5.36 21.20 7.49
C PRO A 183 6.81 21.19 7.02
N ASN A 184 7.08 21.72 5.84
CA ASN A 184 8.40 21.89 5.25
C ASN A 184 9.22 20.60 5.09
N PHE A 185 8.62 19.42 5.24
CA PHE A 185 9.35 18.15 5.18
C PHE A 185 10.18 18.01 3.90
N PHE A 186 9.59 18.31 2.76
CA PHE A 186 10.28 18.16 1.47
C PHE A 186 11.34 19.23 1.26
N THR A 187 11.11 20.47 1.69
CA THR A 187 12.09 21.55 1.58
C THR A 187 13.29 21.41 2.52
N ASP A 188 13.07 20.72 3.66
CA ASP A 188 14.12 20.56 4.68
C ASP A 188 14.96 19.30 4.45
N ASN A 189 14.45 18.31 3.68
CA ASN A 189 15.10 17.01 3.52
C ASN A 189 15.54 16.68 2.09
N TYR A 190 15.06 17.42 1.08
CA TYR A 190 15.39 17.16 -0.33
C TYR A 190 16.18 18.29 -0.93
N ASP A 191 17.16 17.97 -1.76
CA ASP A 191 18.06 18.93 -2.39
C ASP A 191 17.39 19.76 -3.50
N HIS A 192 16.24 19.32 -3.98
CA HIS A 192 15.45 20.00 -5.02
C HIS A 192 13.93 19.89 -4.72
N PRO A 193 13.13 20.80 -5.31
CA PRO A 193 11.69 20.75 -5.15
C PRO A 193 11.11 19.45 -5.69
N ILE A 194 10.24 18.81 -4.90
CA ILE A 194 9.51 17.62 -5.29
C ILE A 194 8.21 18.02 -5.98
N TYR A 195 7.95 17.46 -7.13
CA TYR A 195 6.76 17.69 -7.93
C TYR A 195 6.00 16.37 -8.13
N GLU A 196 4.70 16.48 -8.32
CA GLU A 196 3.90 15.35 -8.76
C GLU A 196 4.14 15.10 -10.25
N CYS A 197 4.41 13.85 -10.63
CA CYS A 197 4.54 13.41 -12.03
C CYS A 197 3.21 13.02 -12.62
#